data_6178faddc35d84af1a7444cdebfe39fa
#
_entry.id   6178faddc35d84af1a7444cdebfe39fa
#
_cell.length_a   1.000
_cell.length_b   1.000
_cell.length_c   1.000
_cell.angle_alpha   90.00
_cell.angle_beta   90.00
_cell.angle_gamma   90.00
#
_symmetry.space_group_name_H-M   'P 1'
#
loop_
_entity.id
_entity.type
_entity.pdbx_description
1 polymer ?
#
loop_
_entity_poly.entity_id
_entity_poly.type
_entity_poly.pdbx_seq_one_letter_code
_entity_poly.pdbx_strand_id
1 'polypeptide(L)'
;LTPSRDHLETSEQRGTRTAPGLVDWKRNLAALWAAEFFAIFGFSFAFPFMPLYLHQDLGVQSQSQLAFWTGLCSGVSGVSMAIASPIWGIVADRYGRKQMLLRAMFGGAVSVVLIGLCHAAWQLAALRFFQGATSGTVAAATALAAAETPRRKVAWALGALSSAIALGGAVGPMVGGLLSAVFGLRMVFVCGGILLLLGALPVLVVVRESPASRQVGPRVGAIASLRGAGRATLTILAVLVGGQCLMQWSYVSSQQMVVLRVLRLDPASANVVTGLAFGLAGLATALASAGYSRLARKIGYRAFAAISALLFAIVIAAGAVVSSIFLIVAVVVVVGFLYGCISPVLSSLIGLQTPREIQATVYGLSASAIAIGLAIGPMMAGTLAAASGPSAAIFLAAAVAVGLSLLLAMGTREPAAAALAPATSEPARQTAARGSA
;
A
#
# COMPACT_ATOMS: atom_id res chain seq x y z
N LEU A 1 15.58 58.16 24.37
CA LEU A 1 16.42 57.31 23.53
C LEU A 1 15.65 56.02 23.17
N THR A 2 14.91 56.11 22.04
CA THR A 2 14.19 54.99 21.45
C THR A 2 15.15 54.20 20.54
N PRO A 3 15.24 52.86 20.62
CA PRO A 3 16.07 52.07 19.69
C PRO A 3 15.42 52.05 18.31
N SER A 4 16.23 52.29 17.29
CA SER A 4 15.85 52.43 15.89
C SER A 4 15.27 51.13 15.31
N ARG A 5 14.23 51.29 14.47
CA ARG A 5 13.51 50.19 13.75
C ARG A 5 14.38 49.43 12.74
N ASP A 6 15.57 49.88 12.44
CA ASP A 6 16.42 49.33 11.38
C ASP A 6 17.08 47.99 11.73
N HIS A 7 17.07 47.56 13.00
CA HIS A 7 17.61 46.27 13.41
C HIS A 7 16.66 45.07 13.33
N LEU A 8 15.35 45.29 13.06
CA LEU A 8 14.35 44.21 12.94
C LEU A 8 14.13 43.77 11.49
N GLU A 9 14.36 44.64 10.50
CA GLU A 9 14.21 44.24 9.08
C GLU A 9 15.38 43.45 8.50
N THR A 10 16.58 43.53 9.11
CA THR A 10 17.76 42.77 8.66
C THR A 10 17.78 41.31 9.12
N SER A 11 16.95 40.92 10.08
CA SER A 11 16.88 39.52 10.56
C SER A 11 15.95 38.61 9.74
N GLU A 12 14.93 39.19 9.07
CA GLU A 12 14.04 38.38 8.21
C GLU A 12 14.61 38.08 6.84
N GLN A 13 15.50 38.90 6.31
CA GLN A 13 16.14 38.67 5.00
C GLN A 13 17.35 37.70 5.05
N ARG A 14 17.83 37.31 6.22
CA ARG A 14 18.87 36.28 6.37
C ARG A 14 18.36 34.82 6.36
N GLY A 15 17.05 34.61 6.24
CA GLY A 15 16.40 33.29 6.34
C GLY A 15 16.50 32.40 5.10
N THR A 16 17.15 32.79 3.99
CA THR A 16 17.15 32.01 2.73
C THR A 16 18.54 31.58 2.22
N ARG A 17 19.61 31.83 2.97
CA ARG A 17 20.90 31.19 2.65
C ARG A 17 20.92 29.81 3.31
N THR A 18 20.62 28.76 2.55
CA THR A 18 20.88 27.37 2.90
C THR A 18 22.35 27.22 3.26
N ALA A 19 22.63 26.93 4.53
CA ALA A 19 23.99 26.59 4.97
C ALA A 19 24.50 25.41 4.11
N PRO A 20 25.77 25.41 3.68
CA PRO A 20 26.31 24.30 2.90
C PRO A 20 26.25 23.02 3.75
N GLY A 21 25.35 22.07 3.38
CA GLY A 21 25.12 20.80 4.08
C GLY A 21 23.68 20.51 4.48
N LEU A 22 22.76 21.48 4.46
CA LEU A 22 21.34 21.22 4.71
C LEU A 22 20.69 20.58 3.49
N VAL A 23 20.10 19.41 3.71
CA VAL A 23 19.32 18.69 2.68
C VAL A 23 18.09 19.49 2.35
N ASP A 24 17.88 19.87 1.08
CA ASP A 24 16.65 20.49 0.62
C ASP A 24 15.52 19.44 0.60
N TRP A 25 14.75 19.42 1.69
CA TRP A 25 13.67 18.46 1.87
C TRP A 25 12.60 18.54 0.77
N LYS A 26 12.33 19.72 0.17
CA LYS A 26 11.35 19.88 -0.90
C LYS A 26 11.84 19.19 -2.18
N ARG A 27 13.10 19.39 -2.52
CA ARG A 27 13.74 18.74 -3.67
C ARG A 27 13.83 17.24 -3.49
N ASN A 28 14.17 16.78 -2.28
CA ASN A 28 14.15 15.36 -1.94
C ASN A 28 12.74 14.78 -2.07
N LEU A 29 11.73 15.46 -1.54
CA LEU A 29 10.35 14.99 -1.61
C LEU A 29 9.82 14.92 -3.04
N ALA A 30 10.12 15.90 -3.89
CA ALA A 30 9.76 15.88 -5.30
C ALA A 30 10.40 14.69 -6.04
N ALA A 31 11.66 14.40 -5.76
CA ALA A 31 12.35 13.25 -6.33
C ALA A 31 11.78 11.91 -5.82
N LEU A 32 11.44 11.81 -4.54
CA LEU A 32 10.80 10.64 -3.95
C LEU A 32 9.37 10.44 -4.50
N TRP A 33 8.63 11.54 -4.71
CA TRP A 33 7.32 11.50 -5.33
C TRP A 33 7.38 10.92 -6.76
N ALA A 34 8.29 11.44 -7.59
CA ALA A 34 8.50 10.93 -8.93
C ALA A 34 8.95 9.46 -8.92
N ALA A 35 9.87 9.11 -8.03
CA ALA A 35 10.36 7.74 -7.87
C ALA A 35 9.25 6.75 -7.51
N GLU A 36 8.42 7.07 -6.51
CA GLU A 36 7.31 6.21 -6.10
C GLU A 36 6.20 6.16 -7.16
N PHE A 37 5.92 7.28 -7.84
CA PHE A 37 5.00 7.28 -8.97
C PHE A 37 5.45 6.27 -10.03
N PHE A 38 6.69 6.36 -10.52
CA PHE A 38 7.21 5.43 -11.54
C PHE A 38 7.34 3.99 -11.01
N ALA A 39 7.70 3.80 -9.75
CA ALA A 39 7.76 2.47 -9.14
C ALA A 39 6.39 1.80 -9.10
N ILE A 40 5.39 2.48 -8.55
CA ILE A 40 4.03 1.93 -8.45
C ILE A 40 3.37 1.85 -9.82
N PHE A 41 3.58 2.83 -10.69
CA PHE A 41 3.12 2.79 -12.08
C PHE A 41 3.67 1.55 -12.78
N GLY A 42 4.99 1.29 -12.73
CA GLY A 42 5.62 0.14 -13.36
C GLY A 42 5.14 -1.21 -12.81
N PHE A 43 4.94 -1.31 -11.49
CA PHE A 43 4.35 -2.51 -10.89
C PHE A 43 2.88 -2.70 -11.29
N SER A 44 2.05 -1.67 -11.14
CA SER A 44 0.63 -1.74 -11.44
C SER A 44 0.33 -1.87 -12.94
N PHE A 45 1.29 -1.46 -13.79
CA PHE A 45 1.25 -1.58 -15.22
C PHE A 45 1.22 -3.04 -15.71
N ALA A 46 1.88 -3.94 -14.99
CA ALA A 46 2.12 -5.31 -15.42
C ALA A 46 1.34 -6.37 -14.61
N PHE A 47 1.28 -6.21 -13.28
CA PHE A 47 0.81 -7.30 -12.41
C PHE A 47 -0.66 -7.66 -12.49
N PRO A 48 -1.63 -6.78 -12.76
CA PRO A 48 -3.01 -7.19 -12.97
C PRO A 48 -3.19 -8.18 -14.12
N PHE A 49 -2.26 -8.16 -15.08
CA PHE A 49 -2.31 -9.02 -16.27
C PHE A 49 -1.60 -10.36 -16.11
N MET A 50 -1.09 -10.69 -14.93
CA MET A 50 -0.37 -11.94 -14.70
C MET A 50 -1.18 -13.20 -15.03
N PRO A 51 -2.49 -13.32 -14.72
CA PRO A 51 -3.28 -14.47 -15.16
C PRO A 51 -3.41 -14.55 -16.69
N LEU A 52 -3.53 -13.40 -17.35
CA LEU A 52 -3.59 -13.33 -18.82
C LEU A 52 -2.24 -13.72 -19.44
N TYR A 53 -1.13 -13.28 -18.83
CA TYR A 53 0.23 -13.64 -19.26
C TYR A 53 0.49 -15.16 -19.14
N LEU A 54 0.05 -15.77 -18.04
CA LEU A 54 0.10 -17.24 -17.87
C LEU A 54 -0.66 -17.98 -18.98
N HIS A 55 -1.82 -17.47 -19.37
CA HIS A 55 -2.66 -18.08 -20.38
C HIS A 55 -2.14 -17.85 -21.81
N GLN A 56 -1.91 -16.58 -22.17
CA GLN A 56 -1.63 -16.15 -23.54
C GLN A 56 -0.17 -16.41 -23.96
N ASP A 57 0.79 -16.07 -23.07
CA ASP A 57 2.22 -16.09 -23.39
C ASP A 57 2.97 -17.33 -22.88
N LEU A 58 2.53 -17.89 -21.72
CA LEU A 58 3.16 -19.07 -21.11
C LEU A 58 2.40 -20.38 -21.43
N GLY A 59 1.32 -20.32 -22.19
CA GLY A 59 0.62 -21.49 -22.71
C GLY A 59 -0.14 -22.31 -21.70
N VAL A 60 -0.50 -21.78 -20.52
CA VAL A 60 -1.29 -22.48 -19.51
C VAL A 60 -2.76 -22.49 -19.92
N GLN A 61 -3.18 -23.52 -20.64
CA GLN A 61 -4.54 -23.62 -21.19
C GLN A 61 -5.55 -24.22 -20.19
N SER A 62 -5.10 -25.14 -19.33
CA SER A 62 -5.97 -25.77 -18.32
C SER A 62 -6.42 -24.77 -17.29
N GLN A 63 -7.73 -24.64 -17.09
CA GLN A 63 -8.36 -23.71 -16.14
C GLN A 63 -7.91 -23.95 -14.70
N SER A 64 -7.74 -25.23 -14.29
CA SER A 64 -7.27 -25.56 -12.96
C SER A 64 -5.79 -25.18 -12.76
N GLN A 65 -4.94 -25.49 -13.76
CA GLN A 65 -3.54 -25.07 -13.72
C GLN A 65 -3.39 -23.55 -13.75
N LEU A 66 -4.18 -22.85 -14.55
CA LEU A 66 -4.18 -21.39 -14.63
C LEU A 66 -4.53 -20.77 -13.27
N ALA A 67 -5.59 -21.26 -12.61
CA ALA A 67 -5.98 -20.78 -11.29
C ALA A 67 -4.90 -21.09 -10.25
N PHE A 68 -4.33 -22.31 -10.26
CA PHE A 68 -3.24 -22.69 -9.37
C PHE A 68 -2.01 -21.79 -9.53
N TRP A 69 -1.50 -21.63 -10.75
CA TRP A 69 -0.32 -20.80 -11.01
C TRP A 69 -0.56 -19.33 -10.69
N THR A 70 -1.76 -18.81 -10.99
CA THR A 70 -2.14 -17.44 -10.62
C THR A 70 -2.04 -17.22 -9.12
N GLY A 71 -2.60 -18.14 -8.33
CA GLY A 71 -2.55 -18.09 -6.87
C GLY A 71 -1.12 -18.24 -6.33
N LEU A 72 -0.38 -19.22 -6.84
CA LEU A 72 0.99 -19.49 -6.43
C LEU A 72 1.93 -18.32 -6.73
N CYS A 73 1.94 -17.79 -7.96
CA CYS A 73 2.79 -16.68 -8.35
C CYS A 73 2.54 -15.42 -7.53
N SER A 74 1.29 -15.17 -7.15
CA SER A 74 0.95 -14.03 -6.32
C SER A 74 1.34 -14.25 -4.86
N GLY A 75 0.98 -15.41 -4.31
CA GLY A 75 1.24 -15.73 -2.91
C GLY A 75 2.72 -15.87 -2.58
N VAL A 76 3.50 -16.49 -3.47
CA VAL A 76 4.93 -16.71 -3.23
C VAL A 76 5.71 -15.39 -3.11
N SER A 77 5.28 -14.34 -3.81
CA SER A 77 5.88 -13.01 -3.65
C SER A 77 5.54 -12.39 -2.29
N GLY A 78 4.32 -12.62 -1.78
CA GLY A 78 3.94 -12.19 -0.43
C GLY A 78 4.73 -12.92 0.65
N VAL A 79 4.92 -14.23 0.51
CA VAL A 79 5.74 -15.03 1.44
C VAL A 79 7.18 -14.51 1.48
N SER A 80 7.81 -14.35 0.33
CA SER A 80 9.20 -13.86 0.26
C SER A 80 9.34 -12.43 0.79
N MET A 81 8.36 -11.55 0.53
CA MET A 81 8.30 -10.22 1.08
C MET A 81 8.18 -10.22 2.62
N ALA A 82 7.33 -11.09 3.17
CA ALA A 82 7.15 -11.20 4.62
C ALA A 82 8.44 -11.65 5.32
N ILE A 83 9.19 -12.58 4.72
CA ILE A 83 10.48 -13.07 5.23
C ILE A 83 11.57 -12.00 5.08
N ALA A 84 11.63 -11.33 3.93
CA ALA A 84 12.70 -10.39 3.61
C ALA A 84 12.55 -9.03 4.29
N SER A 85 11.32 -8.56 4.54
CA SER A 85 11.06 -7.22 5.09
C SER A 85 11.75 -6.94 6.42
N PRO A 86 11.74 -7.85 7.42
CA PRO A 86 12.49 -7.62 8.67
C PRO A 86 14.01 -7.53 8.45
N ILE A 87 14.54 -8.36 7.56
CA ILE A 87 15.97 -8.39 7.22
C ILE A 87 16.38 -7.04 6.63
N TRP A 88 15.60 -6.56 5.65
CA TRP A 88 15.87 -5.27 5.02
C TRP A 88 15.67 -4.08 5.96
N GLY A 89 14.80 -4.20 6.96
CA GLY A 89 14.67 -3.21 8.01
C GLY A 89 15.98 -3.04 8.81
N ILE A 90 16.58 -4.14 9.22
CA ILE A 90 17.87 -4.15 9.93
C ILE A 90 19.00 -3.60 9.03
N VAL A 91 19.02 -4.01 7.76
CA VAL A 91 20.01 -3.53 6.79
C VAL A 91 19.86 -2.04 6.52
N ALA A 92 18.61 -1.53 6.48
CA ALA A 92 18.31 -0.10 6.31
C ALA A 92 18.87 0.76 7.45
N ASP A 93 18.82 0.28 8.68
CA ASP A 93 19.38 0.98 9.83
C ASP A 93 20.91 1.09 9.77
N ARG A 94 21.59 0.14 9.10
CA ARG A 94 23.05 0.12 8.96
C ARG A 94 23.56 0.87 7.72
N TYR A 95 22.93 0.65 6.56
CA TYR A 95 23.41 1.15 5.27
C TYR A 95 22.67 2.40 4.77
N GLY A 96 21.57 2.78 5.41
CA GLY A 96 20.76 3.93 5.06
C GLY A 96 19.55 3.59 4.18
N ARG A 97 18.56 4.47 4.24
CA ARG A 97 17.25 4.28 3.59
C ARG A 97 17.28 4.54 2.09
N LYS A 98 18.14 5.48 1.65
CA LYS A 98 18.36 5.76 0.21
C LYS A 98 18.86 4.52 -0.52
N GLN A 99 19.85 3.81 0.05
CA GLN A 99 20.39 2.60 -0.56
C GLN A 99 19.37 1.47 -0.60
N MET A 100 18.53 1.35 0.44
CA MET A 100 17.45 0.36 0.47
C MET A 100 16.36 0.65 -0.56
N LEU A 101 16.04 1.93 -0.79
CA LEU A 101 15.11 2.33 -1.85
C LEU A 101 15.67 1.98 -3.25
N LEU A 102 16.93 2.34 -3.52
CA LEU A 102 17.60 2.00 -4.79
C LEU A 102 17.65 0.49 -5.02
N ARG A 103 18.05 -0.29 -3.98
CA ARG A 103 18.05 -1.75 -4.05
C ARG A 103 16.67 -2.30 -4.42
N ALA A 104 15.61 -1.81 -3.78
CA ALA A 104 14.25 -2.27 -4.06
C ALA A 104 13.82 -1.91 -5.49
N MET A 105 14.16 -0.73 -5.99
CA MET A 105 13.85 -0.31 -7.35
C MET A 105 14.64 -1.12 -8.38
N PHE A 106 15.94 -1.30 -8.21
CA PHE A 106 16.76 -2.10 -9.13
C PHE A 106 16.37 -3.58 -9.11
N GLY A 107 16.20 -4.17 -7.91
CA GLY A 107 15.77 -5.56 -7.76
C GLY A 107 14.38 -5.80 -8.36
N GLY A 108 13.45 -4.85 -8.14
CA GLY A 108 12.13 -4.85 -8.77
C GLY A 108 12.21 -4.75 -10.29
N ALA A 109 13.00 -3.81 -10.82
CA ALA A 109 13.17 -3.60 -12.25
C ALA A 109 13.71 -4.85 -12.97
N VAL A 110 14.80 -5.42 -12.44
CA VAL A 110 15.40 -6.66 -12.97
C VAL A 110 14.37 -7.80 -12.95
N SER A 111 13.66 -7.97 -11.83
CA SER A 111 12.64 -9.01 -11.71
C SER A 111 11.55 -8.86 -12.77
N VAL A 112 11.02 -7.63 -12.93
CA VAL A 112 9.89 -7.36 -13.83
C VAL A 112 10.31 -7.51 -15.30
N VAL A 113 11.52 -7.05 -15.68
CA VAL A 113 12.05 -7.29 -17.04
C VAL A 113 12.21 -8.79 -17.29
N LEU A 114 12.81 -9.53 -16.36
CA LEU A 114 13.00 -10.99 -16.50
C LEU A 114 11.67 -11.74 -16.56
N ILE A 115 10.63 -11.29 -15.86
CA ILE A 115 9.28 -11.83 -16.00
C ILE A 115 8.79 -11.72 -17.43
N GLY A 116 9.00 -10.60 -18.12
CA GLY A 116 8.64 -10.44 -19.54
C GLY A 116 9.37 -11.40 -20.49
N LEU A 117 10.50 -11.98 -20.05
CA LEU A 117 11.30 -12.93 -20.81
C LEU A 117 11.03 -14.40 -20.42
N CYS A 118 10.11 -14.69 -19.51
CA CYS A 118 9.76 -16.04 -19.10
C CYS A 118 9.12 -16.85 -20.26
N HIS A 119 9.34 -18.16 -20.21
CA HIS A 119 8.77 -19.14 -21.15
C HIS A 119 7.96 -20.23 -20.40
N ALA A 120 8.00 -20.28 -19.08
CA ALA A 120 7.31 -21.28 -18.28
C ALA A 120 6.77 -20.68 -16.98
N ALA A 121 5.64 -21.23 -16.47
CA ALA A 121 4.98 -20.75 -15.26
C ALA A 121 5.87 -20.87 -13.99
N TRP A 122 6.72 -21.91 -13.90
CA TRP A 122 7.64 -22.06 -12.77
C TRP A 122 8.73 -20.95 -12.73
N GLN A 123 9.19 -20.47 -13.90
CA GLN A 123 10.13 -19.37 -13.98
C GLN A 123 9.48 -18.08 -13.46
N LEU A 124 8.22 -17.83 -13.85
CA LEU A 124 7.43 -16.74 -13.33
C LEU A 124 7.32 -16.82 -11.80
N ALA A 125 6.99 -17.98 -11.23
CA ALA A 125 6.90 -18.19 -9.78
C ALA A 125 8.24 -17.90 -9.07
N ALA A 126 9.37 -18.38 -9.62
CA ALA A 126 10.71 -18.13 -9.08
C ALA A 126 11.07 -16.62 -9.11
N LEU A 127 10.76 -15.92 -10.21
CA LEU A 127 11.00 -14.49 -10.31
C LEU A 127 10.07 -13.67 -9.42
N ARG A 128 8.84 -14.12 -9.20
CA ARG A 128 7.91 -13.54 -8.22
C ARG A 128 8.42 -13.69 -6.79
N PHE A 129 9.03 -14.84 -6.46
CA PHE A 129 9.71 -15.02 -5.18
C PHE A 129 10.88 -14.01 -5.03
N PHE A 130 11.74 -13.93 -6.02
CA PHE A 130 12.86 -12.98 -6.02
C PHE A 130 12.39 -11.53 -5.92
N GLN A 131 11.35 -11.16 -6.65
CA GLN A 131 10.75 -9.83 -6.61
C GLN A 131 10.19 -9.49 -5.21
N GLY A 132 9.47 -10.42 -4.57
CA GLY A 132 8.99 -10.22 -3.21
C GLY A 132 10.14 -10.01 -2.23
N ALA A 133 11.21 -10.81 -2.36
CA ALA A 133 12.41 -10.68 -1.53
C ALA A 133 13.14 -9.33 -1.72
N THR A 134 13.09 -8.76 -2.90
CA THR A 134 13.69 -7.44 -3.19
C THR A 134 12.74 -6.26 -3.03
N SER A 135 11.49 -6.47 -2.67
CA SER A 135 10.47 -5.41 -2.52
C SER A 135 10.77 -4.43 -1.37
N GLY A 136 9.96 -3.37 -1.25
CA GLY A 136 10.01 -2.43 -0.14
C GLY A 136 10.24 -0.97 -0.54
N THR A 137 9.94 -0.56 -1.77
CA THR A 137 10.08 0.83 -2.23
C THR A 137 9.28 1.79 -1.36
N VAL A 138 7.99 1.53 -1.17
CA VAL A 138 7.07 2.37 -0.39
C VAL A 138 7.55 2.56 1.04
N ALA A 139 7.99 1.47 1.71
CA ALA A 139 8.48 1.55 3.08
C ALA A 139 9.76 2.39 3.19
N ALA A 140 10.71 2.19 2.27
CA ALA A 140 11.96 2.91 2.24
C ALA A 140 11.75 4.41 1.91
N ALA A 141 10.94 4.72 0.91
CA ALA A 141 10.62 6.10 0.52
C ALA A 141 9.87 6.85 1.62
N THR A 142 8.88 6.21 2.24
CA THR A 142 8.10 6.78 3.36
C THR A 142 9.01 7.07 4.56
N ALA A 143 9.89 6.13 4.91
CA ALA A 143 10.84 6.30 6.01
C ALA A 143 11.85 7.42 5.72
N LEU A 144 12.33 7.53 4.48
CA LEU A 144 13.26 8.57 4.07
C LEU A 144 12.58 9.95 4.03
N ALA A 145 11.37 10.05 3.47
CA ALA A 145 10.59 11.28 3.46
C ALA A 145 10.30 11.78 4.89
N ALA A 146 9.92 10.87 5.80
CA ALA A 146 9.65 11.21 7.20
C ALA A 146 10.91 11.72 7.93
N ALA A 147 12.08 11.14 7.62
CA ALA A 147 13.34 11.49 8.28
C ALA A 147 13.92 12.83 7.81
N GLU A 148 13.82 13.14 6.52
CA GLU A 148 14.40 14.33 5.91
C GLU A 148 13.46 15.53 5.89
N THR A 149 12.18 15.37 6.24
CA THR A 149 11.19 16.45 6.25
C THR A 149 11.09 17.08 7.65
N PRO A 150 11.03 18.43 7.75
CA PRO A 150 10.82 19.10 9.03
C PRO A 150 9.54 18.60 9.75
N ARG A 151 9.61 18.38 11.07
CA ARG A 151 8.53 17.76 11.87
C ARG A 151 7.13 18.35 11.59
N ARG A 152 7.04 19.67 11.42
CA ARG A 152 5.76 20.37 11.12
C ARG A 152 5.17 20.02 9.75
N LYS A 153 5.96 19.51 8.81
CA LYS A 153 5.58 19.21 7.42
C LYS A 153 5.52 17.72 7.09
N VAL A 154 5.89 16.83 8.01
CA VAL A 154 5.94 15.37 7.78
C VAL A 154 4.60 14.84 7.29
N ALA A 155 3.50 15.19 7.95
CA ALA A 155 2.16 14.73 7.56
C ALA A 155 1.80 15.12 6.12
N TRP A 156 2.13 16.37 5.73
CA TRP A 156 1.93 16.84 4.36
C TRP A 156 2.81 16.09 3.35
N ALA A 157 4.08 15.87 3.69
CA ALA A 157 5.03 15.16 2.83
C ALA A 157 4.61 13.70 2.59
N LEU A 158 4.16 13.01 3.63
CA LEU A 158 3.64 11.64 3.53
C LEU A 158 2.33 11.58 2.73
N GLY A 159 1.47 12.59 2.88
CA GLY A 159 0.27 12.74 2.04
C GLY A 159 0.61 12.93 0.56
N ALA A 160 1.61 13.78 0.26
CA ALA A 160 2.09 13.95 -1.09
C ALA A 160 2.65 12.63 -1.66
N LEU A 161 3.45 11.90 -0.90
CA LEU A 161 3.98 10.59 -1.35
C LEU A 161 2.86 9.58 -1.59
N SER A 162 1.83 9.57 -0.73
CA SER A 162 0.64 8.72 -0.93
C SER A 162 -0.11 9.05 -2.22
N SER A 163 -0.11 10.33 -2.66
CA SER A 163 -0.72 10.71 -3.94
C SER A 163 0.03 10.13 -5.14
N ALA A 164 1.37 10.03 -5.08
CA ALA A 164 2.16 9.36 -6.11
C ALA A 164 1.80 7.88 -6.24
N ILE A 165 1.68 7.19 -5.10
CA ILE A 165 1.28 5.78 -5.03
C ILE A 165 -0.12 5.58 -5.63
N ALA A 166 -1.08 6.43 -5.25
CA ALA A 166 -2.46 6.35 -5.73
C ALA A 166 -2.56 6.59 -7.25
N LEU A 167 -1.86 7.62 -7.75
CA LEU A 167 -1.84 7.93 -9.18
C LEU A 167 -1.17 6.82 -10.00
N GLY A 168 0.00 6.32 -9.56
CA GLY A 168 0.68 5.21 -10.22
C GLY A 168 -0.18 3.95 -10.25
N GLY A 169 -0.85 3.64 -9.14
CA GLY A 169 -1.75 2.50 -9.03
C GLY A 169 -3.01 2.59 -9.88
N ALA A 170 -3.54 3.80 -10.09
CA ALA A 170 -4.73 4.01 -10.92
C ALA A 170 -4.39 4.05 -12.42
N VAL A 171 -3.35 4.79 -12.81
CA VAL A 171 -2.99 4.97 -14.23
C VAL A 171 -2.29 3.74 -14.80
N GLY A 172 -1.51 3.02 -13.97
CA GLY A 172 -0.74 1.85 -14.40
C GLY A 172 -1.55 0.81 -15.16
N PRO A 173 -2.60 0.23 -14.56
CA PRO A 173 -3.41 -0.80 -15.22
C PRO A 173 -4.10 -0.31 -16.51
N MET A 174 -4.56 0.94 -16.55
CA MET A 174 -5.19 1.50 -17.76
C MET A 174 -4.21 1.52 -18.93
N VAL A 175 -3.03 2.09 -18.71
CA VAL A 175 -1.99 2.18 -19.75
C VAL A 175 -1.45 0.79 -20.08
N GLY A 176 -1.24 -0.07 -19.08
CA GLY A 176 -0.80 -1.46 -19.28
C GLY A 176 -1.78 -2.28 -20.12
N GLY A 177 -3.08 -2.15 -19.86
CA GLY A 177 -4.13 -2.82 -20.63
C GLY A 177 -4.17 -2.37 -22.10
N LEU A 178 -4.06 -1.07 -22.36
CA LEU A 178 -4.02 -0.54 -23.71
C LEU A 178 -2.75 -0.96 -24.46
N LEU A 179 -1.59 -0.85 -23.82
CA LEU A 179 -0.33 -1.28 -24.44
C LEU A 179 -0.28 -2.79 -24.69
N SER A 180 -0.86 -3.59 -23.79
CA SER A 180 -0.88 -5.05 -23.97
C SER A 180 -1.69 -5.48 -25.20
N ALA A 181 -2.72 -4.72 -25.57
CA ALA A 181 -3.50 -4.99 -26.76
C ALA A 181 -2.72 -4.72 -28.07
N VAL A 182 -1.74 -3.81 -28.02
CA VAL A 182 -0.94 -3.42 -29.21
C VAL A 182 0.39 -4.19 -29.28
N PHE A 183 1.11 -4.29 -28.15
CA PHE A 183 2.47 -4.81 -28.11
C PHE A 183 2.59 -6.18 -27.43
N GLY A 184 1.49 -6.73 -26.90
CA GLY A 184 1.47 -7.97 -26.13
C GLY A 184 1.95 -7.81 -24.69
N LEU A 185 1.66 -8.83 -23.86
CA LEU A 185 1.91 -8.76 -22.41
C LEU A 185 3.40 -8.81 -22.05
N ARG A 186 4.24 -9.49 -22.86
CA ARG A 186 5.70 -9.51 -22.64
C ARG A 186 6.30 -8.13 -22.60
N MET A 187 5.92 -7.29 -23.58
CA MET A 187 6.41 -5.90 -23.66
C MET A 187 5.89 -5.05 -22.49
N VAL A 188 4.68 -5.31 -21.99
CA VAL A 188 4.16 -4.63 -20.80
C VAL A 188 5.07 -4.88 -19.59
N PHE A 189 5.49 -6.12 -19.34
CA PHE A 189 6.44 -6.41 -18.26
C PHE A 189 7.80 -5.72 -18.47
N VAL A 190 8.35 -5.79 -19.68
CA VAL A 190 9.64 -5.12 -19.99
C VAL A 190 9.53 -3.60 -19.79
N CYS A 191 8.50 -2.96 -20.32
CA CYS A 191 8.25 -1.53 -20.12
C CYS A 191 8.06 -1.18 -18.64
N GLY A 192 7.31 -2.01 -17.88
CA GLY A 192 7.14 -1.84 -16.44
C GLY A 192 8.47 -1.85 -15.68
N GLY A 193 9.37 -2.76 -16.03
CA GLY A 193 10.71 -2.80 -15.45
C GLY A 193 11.57 -1.59 -15.82
N ILE A 194 11.49 -1.11 -17.06
CA ILE A 194 12.16 0.13 -17.50
C ILE A 194 11.63 1.35 -16.74
N LEU A 195 10.32 1.43 -16.50
CA LEU A 195 9.72 2.49 -15.69
C LEU A 195 10.25 2.51 -14.25
N LEU A 196 10.48 1.33 -13.64
CA LEU A 196 11.13 1.25 -12.33
C LEU A 196 12.57 1.80 -12.37
N LEU A 197 13.34 1.51 -13.42
CA LEU A 197 14.68 2.05 -13.60
C LEU A 197 14.66 3.57 -13.77
N LEU A 198 13.73 4.09 -14.56
CA LEU A 198 13.53 5.55 -14.72
C LEU A 198 13.18 6.20 -13.38
N GLY A 199 12.34 5.54 -12.56
CA GLY A 199 12.03 5.98 -11.21
C GLY A 199 13.23 5.98 -10.26
N ALA A 200 14.24 5.11 -10.48
CA ALA A 200 15.46 5.09 -9.68
C ALA A 200 16.38 6.29 -9.95
N LEU A 201 16.33 6.89 -11.14
CA LEU A 201 17.20 8.01 -11.53
C LEU A 201 17.06 9.24 -10.61
N PRO A 202 15.84 9.77 -10.32
CA PRO A 202 15.68 10.86 -9.37
C PRO A 202 16.24 10.56 -7.99
N VAL A 203 16.11 9.32 -7.51
CA VAL A 203 16.66 8.90 -6.21
C VAL A 203 18.19 8.93 -6.26
N LEU A 204 18.78 8.44 -7.32
CA LEU A 204 20.22 8.34 -7.49
C LEU A 204 20.87 9.73 -7.51
N VAL A 205 20.33 10.64 -8.31
CA VAL A 205 20.91 11.95 -8.62
C VAL A 205 20.53 13.02 -7.60
N VAL A 206 19.26 13.07 -7.19
CA VAL A 206 18.72 14.21 -6.43
C VAL A 206 18.64 13.92 -4.95
N VAL A 207 18.16 12.71 -4.56
CA VAL A 207 17.90 12.41 -3.16
C VAL A 207 19.18 12.37 -2.36
N ARG A 208 19.21 13.11 -1.26
CA ARG A 208 20.31 13.11 -0.28
C ARG A 208 19.77 12.65 1.07
N GLU A 209 20.53 11.82 1.74
CA GLU A 209 20.24 11.33 3.09
C GLU A 209 21.24 11.92 4.07
N SER A 210 20.73 12.60 5.11
CA SER A 210 21.58 13.23 6.12
C SER A 210 22.21 12.19 7.05
N PRO A 211 23.47 12.40 7.53
CA PRO A 211 24.09 11.50 8.52
C PRO A 211 23.25 11.36 9.80
N ALA A 212 22.55 12.42 10.20
CA ALA A 212 21.69 12.42 11.39
C ALA A 212 20.49 11.47 11.25
N SER A 213 19.98 11.24 10.05
CA SER A 213 18.85 10.32 9.82
C SER A 213 19.26 8.84 9.91
N ARG A 214 20.55 8.52 9.80
CA ARG A 214 21.09 7.17 9.97
C ARG A 214 21.25 6.75 11.43
N GLN A 215 21.34 7.72 12.35
CA GLN A 215 21.48 7.47 13.78
C GLN A 215 20.12 7.31 14.46
N VAL A 216 19.29 6.40 14.00
CA VAL A 216 18.15 5.94 14.79
C VAL A 216 18.70 4.94 15.80
N GLY A 217 18.75 5.36 17.07
CA GLY A 217 19.25 4.51 18.17
C GLY A 217 18.53 3.16 18.24
N PRO A 218 19.09 2.18 18.97
CA PRO A 218 18.54 0.84 19.05
C PRO A 218 17.07 0.93 19.44
N ARG A 219 16.19 0.37 18.60
CA ARG A 219 14.77 0.22 18.94
C ARG A 219 14.71 -0.64 20.20
N VAL A 220 14.47 0.01 21.34
CA VAL A 220 14.19 -0.70 22.61
C VAL A 220 13.18 -1.78 22.27
N GLY A 221 13.46 -3.02 22.67
CA GLY A 221 12.83 -4.22 22.19
C GLY A 221 11.31 -4.10 21.99
N ALA A 222 10.89 -4.10 20.73
CA ALA A 222 9.48 -3.96 20.30
C ALA A 222 8.55 -4.91 21.09
N ILE A 223 9.02 -6.11 21.42
CA ILE A 223 8.30 -7.12 22.20
C ILE A 223 8.19 -6.71 23.67
N ALA A 224 9.23 -6.09 24.25
CA ALA A 224 9.20 -5.64 25.64
C ALA A 224 8.20 -4.49 25.83
N SER A 225 8.11 -3.57 24.86
CA SER A 225 7.14 -2.47 24.88
C SER A 225 5.69 -2.95 24.78
N LEU A 226 5.43 -4.02 23.99
CA LEU A 226 4.10 -4.62 23.90
C LEU A 226 3.67 -5.33 25.19
N ARG A 227 4.61 -5.93 25.94
CA ARG A 227 4.30 -6.60 27.22
C ARG A 227 3.77 -5.63 28.29
N GLY A 228 4.13 -4.34 28.22
CA GLY A 228 3.61 -3.30 29.11
C GLY A 228 2.20 -2.82 28.76
N ALA A 229 1.68 -3.11 27.56
CA ALA A 229 0.34 -2.72 27.17
C ALA A 229 -0.71 -3.64 27.82
N GLY A 230 -1.76 -3.06 28.38
CA GLY A 230 -2.84 -3.82 29.04
C GLY A 230 -3.53 -4.80 28.07
N ARG A 231 -4.04 -5.93 28.59
CA ARG A 231 -4.69 -6.99 27.79
C ARG A 231 -5.77 -6.46 26.86
N ALA A 232 -6.59 -5.50 27.30
CA ALA A 232 -7.65 -4.92 26.46
C ALA A 232 -7.08 -4.19 25.23
N THR A 233 -6.01 -3.43 25.40
CA THR A 233 -5.32 -2.75 24.30
C THR A 233 -4.75 -3.76 23.31
N LEU A 234 -4.07 -4.79 23.80
CA LEU A 234 -3.50 -5.85 22.96
C LEU A 234 -4.57 -6.58 22.15
N THR A 235 -5.74 -6.88 22.74
CA THR A 235 -6.87 -7.51 22.06
C THR A 235 -7.38 -6.62 20.92
N ILE A 236 -7.58 -5.34 21.15
CA ILE A 236 -8.03 -4.40 20.12
C ILE A 236 -7.00 -4.28 18.99
N LEU A 237 -5.71 -4.19 19.32
CA LEU A 237 -4.64 -4.13 18.34
C LEU A 237 -4.55 -5.43 17.53
N ALA A 238 -4.70 -6.60 18.13
CA ALA A 238 -4.75 -7.88 17.45
C ALA A 238 -5.93 -7.96 16.46
N VAL A 239 -7.11 -7.46 16.86
CA VAL A 239 -8.29 -7.35 15.98
C VAL A 239 -8.02 -6.43 14.78
N LEU A 240 -7.45 -5.26 15.01
CA LEU A 240 -7.17 -4.31 13.93
C LEU A 240 -6.07 -4.80 12.98
N VAL A 241 -5.01 -5.37 13.50
CA VAL A 241 -3.92 -5.97 12.72
C VAL A 241 -4.42 -7.19 11.95
N GLY A 242 -5.19 -8.08 12.59
CA GLY A 242 -5.86 -9.20 11.92
C GLY A 242 -6.84 -8.73 10.84
N GLY A 243 -7.56 -7.64 11.10
CA GLY A 243 -8.43 -6.99 10.12
C GLY A 243 -7.69 -6.53 8.86
N GLN A 244 -6.49 -5.99 8.98
CA GLN A 244 -5.64 -5.64 7.84
C GLN A 244 -5.27 -6.89 7.01
N CYS A 245 -4.96 -8.00 7.67
CA CYS A 245 -4.68 -9.28 7.01
C CYS A 245 -5.90 -9.78 6.20
N LEU A 246 -7.06 -9.85 6.84
CA LEU A 246 -8.30 -10.34 6.22
C LEU A 246 -8.77 -9.44 5.07
N MET A 247 -8.63 -8.11 5.23
CA MET A 247 -8.94 -7.15 4.19
C MET A 247 -8.06 -7.38 2.95
N GLN A 248 -6.75 -7.49 3.15
CA GLN A 248 -5.80 -7.68 2.05
C GLN A 248 -5.99 -9.03 1.38
N TRP A 249 -6.21 -10.09 2.17
CA TRP A 249 -6.56 -11.42 1.65
C TRP A 249 -7.77 -11.36 0.72
N SER A 250 -8.91 -10.85 1.22
CA SER A 250 -10.16 -10.78 0.48
C SER A 250 -10.02 -9.94 -0.80
N TYR A 251 -9.39 -8.76 -0.70
CA TYR A 251 -9.19 -7.85 -1.82
C TYR A 251 -8.38 -8.48 -2.95
N VAL A 252 -7.17 -8.96 -2.66
CA VAL A 252 -6.26 -9.46 -3.72
C VAL A 252 -6.77 -10.77 -4.32
N SER A 253 -7.37 -11.64 -3.51
CA SER A 253 -7.98 -12.88 -4.01
C SER A 253 -9.12 -12.61 -4.97
N SER A 254 -10.05 -11.70 -4.61
CA SER A 254 -11.17 -11.34 -5.47
C SER A 254 -10.71 -10.73 -6.79
N GLN A 255 -9.73 -9.84 -6.76
CA GLN A 255 -9.17 -9.18 -7.94
C GLN A 255 -8.65 -10.18 -8.97
N GLN A 256 -7.85 -11.16 -8.56
CA GLN A 256 -7.26 -12.13 -9.47
C GLN A 256 -8.28 -13.10 -10.05
N MET A 257 -9.25 -13.53 -9.23
CA MET A 257 -10.29 -14.43 -9.67
C MET A 257 -11.26 -13.76 -10.66
N VAL A 258 -11.48 -12.45 -10.52
CA VAL A 258 -12.27 -11.67 -11.48
C VAL A 258 -11.58 -11.62 -12.84
N VAL A 259 -10.26 -11.47 -12.90
CA VAL A 259 -9.52 -11.52 -14.19
C VAL A 259 -9.71 -12.86 -14.89
N LEU A 260 -9.67 -13.98 -14.15
CA LEU A 260 -9.95 -15.30 -14.71
C LEU A 260 -11.39 -15.44 -15.24
N ARG A 261 -12.36 -14.74 -14.63
CA ARG A 261 -13.73 -14.69 -15.16
C ARG A 261 -13.85 -13.86 -16.42
N VAL A 262 -13.22 -12.69 -16.46
CA VAL A 262 -13.19 -11.85 -17.68
C VAL A 262 -12.59 -12.64 -18.84
N LEU A 263 -11.45 -13.33 -18.60
CA LEU A 263 -10.82 -14.18 -19.62
C LEU A 263 -11.73 -15.29 -20.15
N ARG A 264 -12.60 -15.86 -19.29
CA ARG A 264 -13.57 -16.88 -19.72
C ARG A 264 -14.73 -16.32 -20.55
N LEU A 265 -15.17 -15.10 -20.23
CA LEU A 265 -16.36 -14.49 -20.86
C LEU A 265 -16.01 -13.86 -22.22
N ASP A 266 -14.88 -13.19 -22.28
CA ASP A 266 -14.40 -12.52 -23.50
C ASP A 266 -12.86 -12.50 -23.53
N PRO A 267 -12.24 -13.54 -24.07
CA PRO A 267 -10.79 -13.62 -24.20
C PRO A 267 -10.19 -12.50 -25.06
N ALA A 268 -10.95 -12.00 -26.07
CA ALA A 268 -10.45 -11.02 -27.03
C ALA A 268 -10.25 -9.64 -26.38
N SER A 269 -11.17 -9.21 -25.53
CA SER A 269 -11.12 -7.91 -24.85
C SER A 269 -10.50 -7.97 -23.44
N ALA A 270 -10.12 -9.15 -22.96
CA ALA A 270 -9.73 -9.37 -21.56
C ALA A 270 -8.63 -8.42 -21.07
N ASN A 271 -7.65 -8.10 -21.91
CA ASN A 271 -6.55 -7.19 -21.56
C ASN A 271 -7.08 -5.77 -21.32
N VAL A 272 -7.84 -5.22 -22.27
CA VAL A 272 -8.39 -3.85 -22.19
C VAL A 272 -9.39 -3.72 -21.04
N VAL A 273 -10.31 -4.68 -20.94
CA VAL A 273 -11.33 -4.71 -19.89
C VAL A 273 -10.68 -4.77 -18.50
N THR A 274 -9.68 -5.65 -18.31
CA THR A 274 -8.94 -5.75 -17.05
C THR A 274 -8.24 -4.42 -16.74
N GLY A 275 -7.54 -3.82 -17.71
CA GLY A 275 -6.87 -2.54 -17.51
C GLY A 275 -7.79 -1.41 -17.11
N LEU A 276 -8.92 -1.26 -17.82
CA LEU A 276 -9.94 -0.26 -17.50
C LEU A 276 -10.59 -0.50 -16.13
N ALA A 277 -10.97 -1.74 -15.83
CA ALA A 277 -11.59 -2.09 -14.54
C ALA A 277 -10.68 -1.75 -13.36
N PHE A 278 -9.41 -2.15 -13.41
CA PHE A 278 -8.45 -1.87 -12.33
C PHE A 278 -8.07 -0.40 -12.25
N GLY A 279 -7.92 0.29 -13.40
CA GLY A 279 -7.66 1.72 -13.42
C GLY A 279 -8.80 2.53 -12.80
N LEU A 280 -10.04 2.26 -13.20
CA LEU A 280 -11.23 2.88 -12.61
C LEU A 280 -11.36 2.55 -11.12
N ALA A 281 -11.07 1.30 -10.72
CA ALA A 281 -11.06 0.90 -9.32
C ALA A 281 -9.98 1.66 -8.53
N GLY A 282 -8.79 1.87 -9.10
CA GLY A 282 -7.73 2.69 -8.50
C GLY A 282 -8.15 4.14 -8.27
N LEU A 283 -8.81 4.76 -9.27
CA LEU A 283 -9.39 6.11 -9.13
C LEU A 283 -10.48 6.14 -8.05
N ALA A 284 -11.37 5.17 -8.06
CA ALA A 284 -12.43 5.05 -7.04
C ALA A 284 -11.84 4.88 -5.63
N THR A 285 -10.77 4.08 -5.49
CA THR A 285 -10.01 3.92 -4.24
C THR A 285 -9.44 5.25 -3.76
N ALA A 286 -8.81 6.02 -4.65
CA ALA A 286 -8.21 7.31 -4.32
C ALA A 286 -9.27 8.32 -3.86
N LEU A 287 -10.40 8.42 -4.58
CA LEU A 287 -11.52 9.30 -4.21
C LEU A 287 -12.13 8.91 -2.85
N ALA A 288 -12.36 7.62 -2.62
CA ALA A 288 -12.87 7.11 -1.36
C ALA A 288 -11.94 7.41 -0.20
N SER A 289 -10.62 7.19 -0.39
CA SER A 289 -9.59 7.45 0.62
C SER A 289 -9.46 8.94 0.97
N ALA A 290 -9.77 9.85 0.04
CA ALA A 290 -9.79 11.29 0.31
C ALA A 290 -11.04 11.73 1.10
N GLY A 291 -12.18 11.05 0.91
CA GLY A 291 -13.48 11.46 1.44
C GLY A 291 -13.95 10.74 2.70
N TYR A 292 -13.42 9.55 2.99
CA TYR A 292 -13.94 8.64 4.04
C TYR A 292 -14.05 9.29 5.43
N SER A 293 -13.09 10.16 5.78
CA SER A 293 -12.99 10.72 7.14
C SER A 293 -14.19 11.57 7.54
N ARG A 294 -14.85 12.22 6.56
CA ARG A 294 -16.06 13.02 6.83
C ARG A 294 -17.21 12.12 7.25
N LEU A 295 -17.40 11.01 6.57
CA LEU A 295 -18.49 10.07 6.86
C LEU A 295 -18.17 9.24 8.10
N ALA A 296 -16.93 8.77 8.27
CA ALA A 296 -16.49 8.04 9.46
C ALA A 296 -16.66 8.85 10.75
N ARG A 297 -16.46 10.17 10.72
CA ARG A 297 -16.72 11.05 11.89
C ARG A 297 -18.21 11.21 12.20
N LYS A 298 -19.11 11.11 11.20
CA LYS A 298 -20.56 11.25 11.42
C LYS A 298 -21.20 10.01 12.03
N ILE A 299 -20.83 8.82 11.55
CA ILE A 299 -21.46 7.55 11.95
C ILE A 299 -20.60 6.73 12.92
N GLY A 300 -19.39 7.18 13.25
CA GLY A 300 -18.41 6.47 14.04
C GLY A 300 -17.45 5.62 13.20
N TYR A 301 -16.19 5.58 13.60
CA TYR A 301 -15.14 4.85 12.86
C TYR A 301 -15.38 3.34 12.86
N ARG A 302 -15.84 2.80 14.01
CA ARG A 302 -16.19 1.37 14.16
C ARG A 302 -17.34 0.98 13.22
N ALA A 303 -18.47 1.70 13.29
CA ALA A 303 -19.64 1.41 12.49
C ALA A 303 -19.33 1.57 10.99
N PHE A 304 -18.62 2.64 10.62
CA PHE A 304 -18.21 2.87 9.23
C PHE A 304 -17.33 1.72 8.70
N ALA A 305 -16.34 1.26 9.47
CA ALA A 305 -15.46 0.17 9.08
C ALA A 305 -16.24 -1.15 8.89
N ALA A 306 -17.11 -1.51 9.84
CA ALA A 306 -17.90 -2.73 9.80
C ALA A 306 -18.92 -2.73 8.64
N ILE A 307 -19.64 -1.63 8.44
CA ILE A 307 -20.61 -1.49 7.34
C ILE A 307 -19.89 -1.53 6.00
N SER A 308 -18.79 -0.80 5.84
CA SER A 308 -18.01 -0.82 4.60
C SER A 308 -17.46 -2.21 4.29
N ALA A 309 -17.02 -2.97 5.31
CA ALA A 309 -16.55 -4.35 5.14
C ALA A 309 -17.68 -5.31 4.76
N LEU A 310 -18.89 -5.12 5.29
CA LEU A 310 -20.06 -5.91 4.92
C LEU A 310 -20.48 -5.63 3.47
N LEU A 311 -20.56 -4.36 3.08
CA LEU A 311 -20.84 -3.98 1.69
C LEU A 311 -19.77 -4.52 0.73
N PHE A 312 -18.52 -4.47 1.13
CA PHE A 312 -17.39 -5.04 0.39
C PHE A 312 -17.58 -6.55 0.17
N ALA A 313 -17.99 -7.30 1.20
CA ALA A 313 -18.29 -8.72 1.09
C ALA A 313 -19.45 -9.00 0.12
N ILE A 314 -20.55 -8.25 0.22
CA ILE A 314 -21.73 -8.39 -0.65
C ILE A 314 -21.35 -8.14 -2.11
N VAL A 315 -20.58 -7.08 -2.39
CA VAL A 315 -20.17 -6.72 -3.74
C VAL A 315 -19.20 -7.76 -4.32
N ILE A 316 -18.26 -8.27 -3.51
CA ILE A 316 -17.40 -9.38 -3.95
C ILE A 316 -18.24 -10.61 -4.28
N ALA A 317 -19.21 -10.99 -3.43
CA ALA A 317 -20.10 -12.13 -3.69
C ALA A 317 -20.90 -11.95 -4.98
N ALA A 318 -21.42 -10.75 -5.25
CA ALA A 318 -22.06 -10.43 -6.52
C ALA A 318 -21.15 -10.69 -7.72
N GLY A 319 -19.86 -10.39 -7.61
CA GLY A 319 -18.84 -10.70 -8.62
C GLY A 319 -18.71 -12.19 -8.95
N ALA A 320 -19.14 -13.10 -8.06
CA ALA A 320 -19.11 -14.54 -8.31
C ALA A 320 -20.25 -15.02 -9.25
N VAL A 321 -21.35 -14.30 -9.34
CA VAL A 321 -22.56 -14.71 -10.09
C VAL A 321 -22.80 -13.89 -11.35
N VAL A 322 -22.31 -12.67 -11.41
CA VAL A 322 -22.49 -11.76 -12.55
C VAL A 322 -21.77 -12.30 -13.79
N SER A 323 -22.48 -12.33 -14.94
CA SER A 323 -21.97 -12.82 -16.23
C SER A 323 -21.77 -11.70 -17.27
N SER A 324 -22.23 -10.48 -17.01
CA SER A 324 -22.03 -9.35 -17.90
C SER A 324 -20.70 -8.67 -17.62
N ILE A 325 -19.89 -8.45 -18.65
CA ILE A 325 -18.58 -7.75 -18.53
C ILE A 325 -18.75 -6.36 -17.94
N PHE A 326 -19.77 -5.61 -18.36
CA PHE A 326 -20.06 -4.28 -17.82
C PHE A 326 -20.32 -4.32 -16.30
N LEU A 327 -21.12 -5.29 -15.84
CA LEU A 327 -21.38 -5.47 -14.42
C LEU A 327 -20.15 -5.97 -13.65
N ILE A 328 -19.29 -6.79 -14.26
CA ILE A 328 -18.02 -7.18 -13.65
C ILE A 328 -17.12 -5.96 -13.44
N VAL A 329 -17.01 -5.07 -14.44
CA VAL A 329 -16.25 -3.82 -14.31
C VAL A 329 -16.84 -2.97 -13.18
N ALA A 330 -18.18 -2.82 -13.12
CA ALA A 330 -18.84 -2.08 -12.04
C ALA A 330 -18.53 -2.68 -10.66
N VAL A 331 -18.57 -4.01 -10.52
CA VAL A 331 -18.18 -4.71 -9.28
C VAL A 331 -16.75 -4.38 -8.89
N VAL A 332 -15.80 -4.47 -9.81
CA VAL A 332 -14.38 -4.17 -9.54
C VAL A 332 -14.18 -2.72 -9.09
N VAL A 333 -14.87 -1.77 -9.70
CA VAL A 333 -14.84 -0.35 -9.33
C VAL A 333 -15.40 -0.12 -7.94
N VAL A 334 -16.55 -0.73 -7.61
CA VAL A 334 -17.15 -0.61 -6.28
C VAL A 334 -16.31 -1.31 -5.21
N VAL A 335 -15.71 -2.47 -5.51
CA VAL A 335 -14.75 -3.15 -4.64
C VAL A 335 -13.56 -2.23 -4.35
N GLY A 336 -13.01 -1.56 -5.37
CA GLY A 336 -11.93 -0.57 -5.19
C GLY A 336 -12.34 0.60 -4.32
N PHE A 337 -13.55 1.15 -4.53
CA PHE A 337 -14.10 2.24 -3.70
C PHE A 337 -14.21 1.82 -2.23
N LEU A 338 -14.78 0.66 -1.95
CA LEU A 338 -14.95 0.16 -0.58
C LEU A 338 -13.60 -0.18 0.09
N TYR A 339 -12.65 -0.73 -0.67
CA TYR A 339 -11.28 -0.90 -0.20
C TYR A 339 -10.64 0.44 0.21
N GLY A 340 -10.85 1.49 -0.59
CA GLY A 340 -10.42 2.86 -0.29
C GLY A 340 -11.09 3.49 0.93
N CYS A 341 -12.28 3.00 1.33
CA CYS A 341 -12.92 3.36 2.60
C CYS A 341 -12.31 2.59 3.79
N ILE A 342 -12.15 1.27 3.66
CA ILE A 342 -11.79 0.38 4.77
C ILE A 342 -10.30 0.55 5.16
N SER A 343 -9.40 0.59 4.19
CA SER A 343 -7.96 0.58 4.42
C SER A 343 -7.48 1.76 5.30
N PRO A 344 -7.83 3.03 4.99
CA PRO A 344 -7.41 4.16 5.80
C PRO A 344 -8.14 4.24 7.14
N VAL A 345 -9.39 3.73 7.23
CA VAL A 345 -10.10 3.65 8.52
C VAL A 345 -9.41 2.68 9.48
N LEU A 346 -9.02 1.50 9.02
CA LEU A 346 -8.27 0.55 9.84
C LEU A 346 -6.94 1.14 10.31
N SER A 347 -6.21 1.82 9.42
CA SER A 347 -4.96 2.52 9.77
C SER A 347 -5.20 3.65 10.77
N SER A 348 -6.30 4.39 10.64
CA SER A 348 -6.68 5.45 11.58
C SER A 348 -7.05 4.88 12.94
N LEU A 349 -7.83 3.79 13.01
CA LEU A 349 -8.18 3.12 14.26
C LEU A 349 -6.93 2.60 14.98
N ILE A 350 -5.97 2.02 14.24
CA ILE A 350 -4.67 1.62 14.79
C ILE A 350 -3.97 2.84 15.41
N GLY A 351 -3.87 3.94 14.68
CA GLY A 351 -3.20 5.15 15.15
C GLY A 351 -3.85 5.78 16.38
N LEU A 352 -5.20 5.82 16.41
CA LEU A 352 -5.97 6.44 17.50
C LEU A 352 -6.02 5.58 18.79
N GLN A 353 -5.93 4.25 18.64
CA GLN A 353 -6.05 3.31 19.76
C GLN A 353 -4.71 2.78 20.28
N THR A 354 -3.61 3.13 19.59
CA THR A 354 -2.27 2.70 19.97
C THR A 354 -1.56 3.79 20.79
N PRO A 355 -1.05 3.48 22.01
CA PRO A 355 -0.16 4.38 22.72
C PRO A 355 1.04 4.79 21.89
N ARG A 356 1.48 6.05 22.01
CA ARG A 356 2.55 6.63 21.18
C ARG A 356 3.85 5.83 21.23
N GLU A 357 4.15 5.25 22.39
CA GLU A 357 5.37 4.49 22.70
C GLU A 357 5.51 3.21 21.85
N ILE A 358 4.37 2.57 21.52
CA ILE A 358 4.34 1.31 20.76
C ILE A 358 3.80 1.46 19.34
N GLN A 359 3.44 2.68 18.93
CA GLN A 359 2.76 2.94 17.66
C GLN A 359 3.58 2.46 16.44
N ALA A 360 4.89 2.71 16.45
CA ALA A 360 5.77 2.24 15.37
C ALA A 360 5.81 0.72 15.26
N THR A 361 5.81 0.02 16.40
CA THR A 361 5.78 -1.45 16.48
C THR A 361 4.48 -2.01 15.90
N VAL A 362 3.34 -1.39 16.28
CA VAL A 362 2.02 -1.85 15.81
C VAL A 362 1.86 -1.62 14.31
N TYR A 363 2.34 -0.49 13.75
CA TYR A 363 2.36 -0.29 12.29
C TYR A 363 3.28 -1.29 11.57
N GLY A 364 4.39 -1.69 12.19
CA GLY A 364 5.24 -2.77 11.68
C GLY A 364 4.53 -4.11 11.64
N LEU A 365 3.79 -4.47 12.71
CA LEU A 365 2.96 -5.67 12.75
C LEU A 365 1.82 -5.62 11.72
N SER A 366 1.21 -4.44 11.53
CA SER A 366 0.19 -4.22 10.51
C SER A 366 0.75 -4.46 9.09
N ALA A 367 1.94 -3.97 8.79
CA ALA A 367 2.61 -4.23 7.51
C ALA A 367 2.88 -5.73 7.30
N SER A 368 3.29 -6.45 8.35
CA SER A 368 3.48 -7.91 8.29
C SER A 368 2.15 -8.64 8.06
N ALA A 369 1.07 -8.20 8.71
CA ALA A 369 -0.26 -8.78 8.53
C ALA A 369 -0.79 -8.57 7.09
N ILE A 370 -0.57 -7.39 6.50
CA ILE A 370 -0.86 -7.11 5.10
C ILE A 370 -0.08 -8.07 4.19
N ALA A 371 1.21 -8.28 4.45
CA ALA A 371 2.04 -9.19 3.66
C ALA A 371 1.57 -10.65 3.77
N ILE A 372 1.14 -11.08 4.96
CA ILE A 372 0.54 -12.41 5.18
C ILE A 372 -0.76 -12.55 4.39
N GLY A 373 -1.64 -11.56 4.42
CA GLY A 373 -2.88 -11.55 3.63
C GLY A 373 -2.60 -11.63 2.12
N LEU A 374 -1.60 -10.89 1.65
CA LEU A 374 -1.13 -10.91 0.27
C LEU A 374 -0.54 -12.28 -0.15
N ALA A 375 0.05 -13.02 0.79
CA ALA A 375 0.62 -14.33 0.56
C ALA A 375 -0.45 -15.43 0.55
N ILE A 376 -1.22 -15.55 1.63
CA ILE A 376 -2.15 -16.64 1.87
C ILE A 376 -3.39 -16.51 0.97
N GLY A 377 -3.91 -15.30 0.80
CA GLY A 377 -5.15 -15.07 0.09
C GLY A 377 -5.15 -15.63 -1.34
N PRO A 378 -4.24 -15.19 -2.22
CA PRO A 378 -4.18 -15.69 -3.58
C PRO A 378 -3.87 -17.18 -3.68
N MET A 379 -3.02 -17.74 -2.79
CA MET A 379 -2.71 -19.16 -2.77
C MET A 379 -3.96 -20.02 -2.48
N MET A 380 -4.72 -19.65 -1.45
CA MET A 380 -5.97 -20.35 -1.13
C MET A 380 -7.04 -20.15 -2.21
N ALA A 381 -7.16 -18.94 -2.74
CA ALA A 381 -8.09 -18.68 -3.83
C ALA A 381 -7.72 -19.47 -5.09
N GLY A 382 -6.43 -19.53 -5.44
CA GLY A 382 -5.94 -20.28 -6.59
C GLY A 382 -6.15 -21.78 -6.47
N THR A 383 -5.85 -22.38 -5.32
CA THR A 383 -6.08 -23.82 -5.06
C THR A 383 -7.58 -24.17 -5.07
N LEU A 384 -8.42 -23.34 -4.44
CA LEU A 384 -9.86 -23.56 -4.46
C LEU A 384 -10.45 -23.36 -5.87
N ALA A 385 -9.98 -22.35 -6.60
CA ALA A 385 -10.41 -22.11 -7.97
C ALA A 385 -9.95 -23.23 -8.92
N ALA A 386 -8.81 -23.85 -8.68
CA ALA A 386 -8.33 -25.02 -9.42
C ALA A 386 -9.25 -26.25 -9.22
N ALA A 387 -9.77 -26.43 -8.01
CA ALA A 387 -10.65 -27.54 -7.66
C ALA A 387 -12.13 -27.30 -8.04
N SER A 388 -12.64 -26.08 -7.81
CA SER A 388 -14.08 -25.77 -7.84
C SER A 388 -14.44 -24.58 -8.72
N GLY A 389 -13.46 -24.00 -9.41
CA GLY A 389 -13.63 -22.83 -10.30
C GLY A 389 -13.54 -21.46 -9.60
N PRO A 390 -13.36 -20.37 -10.39
CA PRO A 390 -13.13 -19.03 -9.85
C PRO A 390 -14.27 -18.49 -8.99
N SER A 391 -15.52 -18.85 -9.26
CA SER A 391 -16.67 -18.40 -8.47
C SER A 391 -16.58 -18.87 -7.01
N ALA A 392 -16.16 -20.14 -6.77
CA ALA A 392 -15.98 -20.67 -5.41
C ALA A 392 -14.91 -19.84 -4.64
N ALA A 393 -13.82 -19.51 -5.29
CA ALA A 393 -12.77 -18.69 -4.69
C ALA A 393 -13.20 -17.24 -4.41
N ILE A 394 -14.07 -16.65 -5.26
CA ILE A 394 -14.67 -15.33 -5.02
C ILE A 394 -15.62 -15.41 -3.81
N PHE A 395 -16.41 -16.46 -3.67
CA PHE A 395 -17.26 -16.65 -2.48
C PHE A 395 -16.43 -16.84 -1.22
N LEU A 396 -15.28 -17.53 -1.28
CA LEU A 396 -14.35 -17.61 -0.15
C LEU A 396 -13.84 -16.21 0.23
N ALA A 397 -13.42 -15.40 -0.74
CA ALA A 397 -12.99 -14.03 -0.49
C ALA A 397 -14.10 -13.17 0.14
N ALA A 398 -15.35 -13.35 -0.30
CA ALA A 398 -16.52 -12.69 0.29
C ALA A 398 -16.77 -13.17 1.74
N ALA A 399 -16.67 -14.48 2.01
CA ALA A 399 -16.81 -15.03 3.36
C ALA A 399 -15.74 -14.48 4.33
N VAL A 400 -14.50 -14.35 3.86
CA VAL A 400 -13.42 -13.70 4.63
C VAL A 400 -13.74 -12.24 4.92
N ALA A 401 -14.33 -11.51 3.96
CA ALA A 401 -14.76 -10.13 4.16
C ALA A 401 -15.96 -10.00 5.13
N VAL A 402 -16.88 -10.99 5.17
CA VAL A 402 -17.90 -11.06 6.23
C VAL A 402 -17.24 -11.27 7.59
N GLY A 403 -16.28 -12.19 7.68
CA GLY A 403 -15.47 -12.38 8.89
C GLY A 403 -14.78 -11.10 9.34
N LEU A 404 -14.23 -10.31 8.41
CA LEU A 404 -13.67 -9.00 8.68
C LEU A 404 -14.73 -8.04 9.26
N SER A 405 -15.92 -7.96 8.67
CA SER A 405 -17.01 -7.11 9.16
C SER A 405 -17.40 -7.47 10.59
N LEU A 406 -17.60 -8.76 10.87
CA LEU A 406 -17.95 -9.25 12.21
C LEU A 406 -16.82 -8.98 13.21
N LEU A 407 -15.56 -9.23 12.82
CA LEU A 407 -14.39 -8.95 13.64
C LEU A 407 -14.33 -7.47 14.05
N LEU A 408 -14.57 -6.56 13.11
CA LEU A 408 -14.58 -5.12 13.36
C LEU A 408 -15.79 -4.68 14.19
N ALA A 409 -16.97 -5.25 13.94
CA ALA A 409 -18.17 -4.93 14.68
C ALA A 409 -18.11 -5.37 16.14
N MET A 410 -17.48 -6.50 16.45
CA MET A 410 -17.45 -7.07 17.80
C MET A 410 -16.15 -6.73 18.56
N GLY A 411 -15.03 -6.66 17.85
CA GLY A 411 -13.70 -6.61 18.44
C GLY A 411 -13.08 -5.22 18.57
N THR A 412 -13.69 -4.17 17.97
CA THR A 412 -13.17 -2.80 18.06
C THR A 412 -14.03 -1.93 18.98
N ARG A 413 -13.45 -0.84 19.48
CA ARG A 413 -14.15 0.20 20.23
C ARG A 413 -14.14 1.51 19.46
N GLU A 414 -15.16 2.33 19.65
CA GLU A 414 -15.15 3.69 19.10
C GLU A 414 -14.05 4.51 19.83
N PRO A 415 -13.19 5.23 19.09
CA PRO A 415 -12.20 6.11 19.71
C PRO A 415 -12.86 7.16 20.59
N ALA A 416 -12.25 7.46 21.74
CA ALA A 416 -12.75 8.50 22.65
C ALA A 416 -12.84 9.85 21.94
N ALA A 417 -13.89 10.64 22.19
CA ALA A 417 -14.13 11.93 21.56
C ALA A 417 -12.92 12.90 21.68
N ALA A 418 -12.18 12.81 22.78
CA ALA A 418 -10.96 13.58 23.01
C ALA A 418 -9.83 13.26 22.00
N ALA A 419 -9.76 12.02 21.50
CA ALA A 419 -8.78 11.62 20.49
C ALA A 419 -9.12 12.13 19.07
N LEU A 420 -10.36 12.53 18.86
CA LEU A 420 -10.90 13.06 17.59
C LEU A 420 -10.92 14.58 17.53
N ALA A 421 -10.70 15.26 18.67
CA ALA A 421 -10.64 16.73 18.72
C ALA A 421 -9.42 17.21 17.90
N PRO A 422 -9.58 18.25 17.04
CA PRO A 422 -8.42 18.88 16.44
C PRO A 422 -7.51 19.37 17.56
N ALA A 423 -6.19 19.21 17.40
CA ALA A 423 -5.20 19.75 18.33
C ALA A 423 -5.39 21.29 18.37
N THR A 424 -6.30 21.74 19.21
CA THR A 424 -6.46 23.16 19.53
C THR A 424 -5.14 23.57 20.17
N SER A 425 -4.50 24.59 19.60
CA SER A 425 -3.37 25.30 20.20
C SER A 425 -3.66 25.41 21.71
N GLU A 426 -2.83 24.78 22.54
CA GLU A 426 -2.84 25.02 23.97
C GLU A 426 -2.76 26.54 24.15
N PRO A 427 -3.75 27.19 24.77
CA PRO A 427 -3.61 28.61 25.06
C PRO A 427 -2.51 28.74 26.13
N ALA A 428 -1.62 29.68 25.89
CA ALA A 428 -0.59 30.15 26.81
C ALA A 428 -1.20 30.58 28.16
N ARG A 429 -1.59 29.62 29.02
CA ARG A 429 -2.15 29.84 30.36
C ARG A 429 -1.20 29.46 31.49
N GLN A 430 0.08 29.19 31.23
CA GLN A 430 1.04 28.86 32.26
C GLN A 430 2.09 29.95 32.57
N THR A 431 2.01 31.13 31.94
CA THR A 431 2.93 32.25 32.26
C THR A 431 2.37 33.31 33.21
N ALA A 432 1.07 33.26 33.54
CA ALA A 432 0.46 34.26 34.43
C ALA A 432 0.48 33.90 35.95
N ALA A 433 0.89 32.69 36.31
CA ALA A 433 0.89 32.23 37.73
C ALA A 433 2.27 32.28 38.43
N ARG A 434 3.30 32.83 37.80
CA ARG A 434 4.65 33.00 38.41
C ARG A 434 5.10 34.45 38.57
N GLY A 435 4.18 35.41 38.47
CA GLY A 435 4.49 36.82 38.60
C GLY A 435 3.86 37.52 39.80
N SER A 436 3.37 36.75 40.83
CA SER A 436 2.86 37.33 42.08
C SER A 436 3.18 36.40 43.23
N ALA A 437 4.45 36.35 43.62
CA ALA A 437 4.90 36.02 44.97
C ALA A 437 6.30 36.58 45.17
#